data_dbff3dadf89f406b68f344712c5551d6
#
_entry.id   dbff3dadf89f406b68f344712c5551d6
#
_cell.length_a   1.000
_cell.length_b   1.000
_cell.length_c   1.000
_cell.angle_alpha   90.00
_cell.angle_beta   90.00
_cell.angle_gamma   90.00
#
_symmetry.space_group_name_H-M   'P 1'
#
loop_
_entity.id
_entity.type
_entity.pdbx_description
1 polymer ?
#
loop_
_entity_poly.entity_id
_entity_poly.type
_entity_poly.pdbx_seq_one_letter_code
_entity_poly.pdbx_strand_id
1 'polypeptide(L)'
;AGMFDVSHMFVTEVEGEDAKCWLEKLLANDVNKLKVVGKALYSAMLNERGGVMDDLIVYRLNEEESRYRIISNAATRDKDFKHFQETAAGLALCLIPRDDTVMIAIQGPRAIEKISGLHPEWKHKIESLQPFQGAWLKSDYFVAKTGYTGEDGVEMVIPAQGSVEFFLRLYQAGITPCGLGARDTLRLEAGMNLYGHEMDEAISPLEAGMASGGGVVGRGDPPPPAPP
;
A
#
# COMPACT_ATOMS: atom_id res chain seq x y z
N ALA A 1 -16.90 -11.22 -2.61
CA ALA A 1 -15.99 -10.31 -1.94
C ALA A 1 -15.47 -10.94 -0.67
N GLY A 2 -14.17 -10.88 -0.48
CA GLY A 2 -13.48 -11.30 0.74
C GLY A 2 -12.91 -10.09 1.49
N MET A 3 -12.76 -10.18 2.80
CA MET A 3 -12.04 -9.21 3.61
C MET A 3 -10.90 -9.89 4.36
N PHE A 4 -9.79 -9.18 4.45
CA PHE A 4 -8.56 -9.64 5.08
C PHE A 4 -8.14 -8.61 6.13
N ASP A 5 -7.90 -9.08 7.36
CA ASP A 5 -7.19 -8.28 8.34
C ASP A 5 -5.70 -8.27 7.97
N VAL A 6 -5.21 -7.11 7.57
CA VAL A 6 -3.81 -6.87 7.20
C VAL A 6 -3.18 -5.79 8.10
N SER A 7 -3.70 -5.67 9.33
CA SER A 7 -3.24 -4.68 10.32
C SER A 7 -1.79 -4.91 10.79
N HIS A 8 -1.19 -6.04 10.43
CA HIS A 8 0.24 -6.28 10.64
C HIS A 8 1.13 -5.42 9.74
N MET A 9 0.60 -4.91 8.61
CA MET A 9 1.36 -3.98 7.74
C MET A 9 1.76 -2.72 8.51
N PHE A 10 2.94 -2.21 8.20
CA PHE A 10 3.48 -1.04 8.89
C PHE A 10 3.06 0.25 8.17
N VAL A 11 2.33 1.09 8.89
CA VAL A 11 1.88 2.40 8.40
C VAL A 11 2.72 3.48 9.04
N THR A 12 3.39 4.30 8.23
CA THR A 12 4.16 5.46 8.69
C THR A 12 3.69 6.71 7.93
N GLU A 13 3.36 7.78 8.64
CA GLU A 13 3.19 9.09 8.03
C GLU A 13 4.51 9.86 8.05
N VAL A 14 4.73 10.63 7.01
CA VAL A 14 5.91 11.50 6.84
C VAL A 14 5.41 12.92 6.67
N GLU A 15 5.88 13.85 7.48
CA GLU A 15 5.49 15.25 7.42
C GLU A 15 6.72 16.14 7.48
N GLY A 16 6.86 17.08 6.56
CA GLY A 16 7.95 18.07 6.57
C GLY A 16 8.30 18.60 5.19
N GLU A 17 9.03 19.69 5.16
CA GLU A 17 9.46 20.37 3.92
C GLU A 17 10.38 19.48 3.08
N ASP A 18 11.21 18.66 3.73
CA ASP A 18 12.16 17.76 3.07
C ASP A 18 11.56 16.38 2.73
N ALA A 19 10.26 16.13 3.01
CA ALA A 19 9.64 14.82 2.84
C ALA A 19 9.77 14.29 1.40
N LYS A 20 9.51 15.13 0.40
CA LYS A 20 9.64 14.74 -1.01
C LYS A 20 11.09 14.41 -1.39
N CYS A 21 12.02 15.29 -1.05
CA CYS A 21 13.45 15.11 -1.36
C CYS A 21 14.02 13.86 -0.66
N TRP A 22 13.56 13.57 0.55
CA TRP A 22 13.91 12.34 1.25
C TRP A 22 13.37 11.10 0.53
N LEU A 23 12.10 11.10 0.11
CA LEU A 23 11.51 9.99 -0.65
C LEU A 23 12.22 9.74 -1.98
N GLU A 24 12.65 10.79 -2.68
CA GLU A 24 13.42 10.68 -3.93
C GLU A 24 14.77 9.96 -3.75
N LYS A 25 15.33 10.01 -2.55
CA LYS A 25 16.57 9.28 -2.20
C LYS A 25 16.31 7.86 -1.68
N LEU A 26 15.17 7.68 -0.99
CA LEU A 26 14.80 6.42 -0.36
C LEU A 26 14.31 5.39 -1.39
N LEU A 27 13.59 5.84 -2.41
CA LEU A 27 12.81 4.98 -3.31
C LEU A 27 13.52 4.76 -4.65
N ALA A 28 13.43 3.55 -5.16
CA ALA A 28 13.93 3.20 -6.49
C ALA A 28 13.04 3.77 -7.62
N ASN A 29 11.78 4.09 -7.35
CA ASN A 29 10.84 4.63 -8.33
C ASN A 29 10.77 6.16 -8.25
N ASP A 30 10.39 6.79 -9.35
CA ASP A 30 10.31 8.25 -9.48
C ASP A 30 9.12 8.83 -8.69
N VAL A 31 9.41 9.52 -7.59
CA VAL A 31 8.43 10.19 -6.71
C VAL A 31 7.62 11.27 -7.44
N ASN A 32 8.17 11.84 -8.52
CA ASN A 32 7.45 12.83 -9.33
C ASN A 32 6.22 12.26 -10.07
N LYS A 33 6.04 10.94 -10.07
CA LYS A 33 4.80 10.29 -10.54
C LYS A 33 3.61 10.54 -9.59
N LEU A 34 3.86 10.96 -8.35
CA LEU A 34 2.83 11.34 -7.36
C LEU A 34 2.27 12.75 -7.64
N LYS A 35 1.70 12.97 -8.83
CA LYS A 35 1.29 14.30 -9.34
C LYS A 35 0.09 14.92 -8.63
N VAL A 36 -0.77 14.10 -8.04
CA VAL A 36 -2.02 14.57 -7.41
C VAL A 36 -2.18 13.97 -6.01
N VAL A 37 -2.91 14.65 -5.14
CA VAL A 37 -3.27 14.13 -3.81
C VAL A 37 -4.00 12.79 -3.95
N GLY A 38 -3.64 11.85 -3.09
CA GLY A 38 -4.16 10.48 -3.10
C GLY A 38 -3.45 9.54 -4.08
N LYS A 39 -2.65 10.05 -5.04
CA LYS A 39 -1.89 9.14 -5.92
C LYS A 39 -0.92 8.30 -5.11
N ALA A 40 -0.89 7.00 -5.43
CA ALA A 40 0.02 6.03 -4.84
C ALA A 40 1.16 5.68 -5.81
N LEU A 41 2.30 5.34 -5.24
CA LEU A 41 3.50 4.86 -5.93
C LEU A 41 3.97 3.59 -5.23
N TYR A 42 4.03 2.48 -5.95
CA TYR A 42 4.72 1.28 -5.50
C TYR A 42 6.21 1.37 -5.84
N SER A 43 7.07 1.04 -4.90
CA SER A 43 8.52 1.13 -5.08
C SER A 43 9.25 0.09 -4.23
N ALA A 44 10.42 -0.32 -4.68
CA ALA A 44 11.42 -0.96 -3.84
C ALA A 44 12.23 0.11 -3.08
N MET A 45 12.72 -0.24 -1.89
CA MET A 45 13.90 0.33 -1.26
C MET A 45 15.10 -0.54 -1.56
N LEU A 46 16.23 0.07 -1.89
CA LEU A 46 17.43 -0.66 -2.28
C LEU A 46 18.58 -0.40 -1.32
N ASN A 47 19.40 -1.42 -1.11
CA ASN A 47 20.70 -1.27 -0.46
C ASN A 47 21.75 -0.74 -1.46
N GLU A 48 22.95 -0.43 -0.97
CA GLU A 48 24.07 0.11 -1.77
C GLU A 48 24.50 -0.80 -2.92
N ARG A 49 24.15 -2.09 -2.87
CA ARG A 49 24.48 -3.09 -3.91
C ARG A 49 23.35 -3.29 -4.91
N GLY A 50 22.22 -2.58 -4.73
CA GLY A 50 21.04 -2.68 -5.57
C GLY A 50 20.10 -3.83 -5.22
N GLY A 51 20.32 -4.55 -4.11
CA GLY A 51 19.41 -5.56 -3.60
C GLY A 51 18.19 -4.92 -2.91
N VAL A 52 17.06 -5.61 -2.93
CA VAL A 52 15.79 -5.11 -2.37
C VAL A 52 15.81 -5.22 -0.85
N MET A 53 15.79 -4.09 -0.15
CA MET A 53 15.66 -4.04 1.30
C MET A 53 14.21 -4.29 1.75
N ASP A 54 13.26 -3.70 1.05
CA ASP A 54 11.82 -3.93 1.17
C ASP A 54 11.07 -3.36 -0.04
N ASP A 55 9.79 -3.71 -0.18
CA ASP A 55 8.86 -3.10 -1.12
C ASP A 55 7.72 -2.41 -0.35
N LEU A 56 7.29 -1.27 -0.85
CA LEU A 56 6.34 -0.42 -0.15
C LEU A 56 5.46 0.40 -1.10
N ILE A 57 4.36 0.93 -0.56
CA ILE A 57 3.49 1.87 -1.26
C ILE A 57 3.54 3.22 -0.55
N VAL A 58 3.73 4.28 -1.32
CA VAL A 58 3.70 5.66 -0.83
C VAL A 58 2.51 6.41 -1.41
N TYR A 59 1.74 7.10 -0.57
CA TYR A 59 0.63 7.97 -0.96
C TYR A 59 0.98 9.42 -0.70
N ARG A 60 0.75 10.31 -1.67
CA ARG A 60 0.79 11.76 -1.44
C ARG A 60 -0.50 12.20 -0.75
N LEU A 61 -0.41 12.92 0.38
CA LEU A 61 -1.56 13.27 1.21
C LEU A 61 -1.99 14.73 1.11
N ASN A 62 -1.15 15.65 0.61
CA ASN A 62 -1.47 17.09 0.48
C ASN A 62 -0.91 17.72 -0.79
N GLU A 63 -1.40 18.91 -1.12
CA GLU A 63 -0.98 19.64 -2.34
C GLU A 63 0.44 20.21 -2.22
N GLU A 64 0.90 20.52 -1.01
CA GLU A 64 2.21 21.10 -0.73
C GLU A 64 3.37 20.10 -0.87
N GLU A 65 3.07 18.81 -1.19
CA GLU A 65 4.05 17.71 -1.27
C GLU A 65 4.93 17.56 -0.01
N SER A 66 4.34 17.86 1.14
CA SER A 66 4.98 17.82 2.45
C SER A 66 4.42 16.73 3.37
N ARG A 67 3.38 16.00 2.95
CA ARG A 67 2.77 14.90 3.71
C ARG A 67 2.59 13.67 2.84
N TYR A 68 3.12 12.56 3.35
CA TYR A 68 3.02 11.26 2.68
C TYR A 68 2.65 10.17 3.68
N ARG A 69 2.09 9.08 3.19
CA ARG A 69 1.88 7.85 3.95
C ARG A 69 2.63 6.73 3.27
N ILE A 70 3.41 5.99 4.04
CA ILE A 70 4.13 4.79 3.62
C ILE A 70 3.40 3.59 4.23
N ILE A 71 3.18 2.56 3.42
CA ILE A 71 2.74 1.24 3.88
C ILE A 71 3.80 0.24 3.45
N SER A 72 4.49 -0.38 4.41
CA SER A 72 5.54 -1.36 4.20
C SER A 72 5.24 -2.71 4.87
N ASN A 73 6.10 -3.70 4.64
CA ASN A 73 5.88 -5.05 5.13
C ASN A 73 6.06 -5.16 6.65
N ALA A 74 5.34 -6.10 7.27
CA ALA A 74 5.36 -6.31 8.71
C ALA A 74 6.68 -6.93 9.21
N ALA A 75 7.22 -7.89 8.46
CA ALA A 75 8.42 -8.62 8.87
C ALA A 75 9.68 -7.76 8.87
N THR A 76 9.69 -6.69 8.09
CA THR A 76 10.81 -5.75 7.93
C THR A 76 10.65 -4.47 8.76
N ARG A 77 9.55 -4.32 9.49
CA ARG A 77 9.16 -3.11 10.22
C ARG A 77 10.31 -2.42 10.96
N ASP A 78 11.01 -3.15 11.83
CA ASP A 78 12.06 -2.56 12.67
C ASP A 78 13.28 -2.14 11.84
N LYS A 79 13.64 -2.95 10.85
CA LYS A 79 14.70 -2.67 9.87
C LYS A 79 14.35 -1.42 9.05
N ASP A 80 13.15 -1.38 8.50
CA ASP A 80 12.69 -0.28 7.66
C ASP A 80 12.60 1.02 8.44
N PHE A 81 12.02 0.99 9.64
CA PHE A 81 11.89 2.20 10.43
C PHE A 81 13.26 2.75 10.88
N LYS A 82 14.19 1.86 11.22
CA LYS A 82 15.57 2.26 11.51
C LYS A 82 16.22 2.93 10.28
N HIS A 83 16.06 2.33 9.10
CA HIS A 83 16.58 2.88 7.84
C HIS A 83 15.93 4.24 7.52
N PHE A 84 14.61 4.39 7.73
CA PHE A 84 13.92 5.68 7.58
C PHE A 84 14.52 6.74 8.49
N GLN A 85 14.76 6.41 9.78
CA GLN A 85 15.35 7.34 10.73
C GLN A 85 16.78 7.73 10.37
N GLU A 86 17.60 6.78 9.96
CA GLU A 86 18.99 7.02 9.55
C GLU A 86 19.07 7.91 8.31
N THR A 87 18.25 7.65 7.31
CA THR A 87 18.22 8.43 6.06
C THR A 87 17.54 9.79 6.18
N ALA A 88 16.65 9.96 7.17
CA ALA A 88 15.99 11.22 7.49
C ALA A 88 16.81 12.12 8.42
N ALA A 89 17.94 11.63 8.94
CA ALA A 89 18.72 12.39 9.92
C ALA A 89 19.19 13.74 9.36
N GLY A 90 18.90 14.82 10.10
CA GLY A 90 19.26 16.20 9.72
C GLY A 90 18.33 16.85 8.70
N LEU A 91 17.26 16.19 8.28
CA LEU A 91 16.24 16.73 7.38
C LEU A 91 15.07 17.33 8.17
N ALA A 92 14.42 18.34 7.60
CA ALA A 92 13.23 18.99 8.15
C ALA A 92 11.97 18.15 7.88
N LEU A 93 11.88 16.98 8.52
CA LEU A 93 10.73 16.08 8.45
C LEU A 93 10.54 15.30 9.76
N CYS A 94 9.33 14.80 9.97
CA CYS A 94 8.97 13.88 11.06
C CYS A 94 8.46 12.57 10.47
N LEU A 95 8.86 11.46 11.10
CA LEU A 95 8.36 10.11 10.83
C LEU A 95 7.40 9.73 11.96
N ILE A 96 6.17 9.41 11.61
CA ILE A 96 5.07 9.17 12.57
C ILE A 96 4.53 7.75 12.35
N PRO A 97 5.00 6.74 13.12
CA PRO A 97 4.37 5.42 13.11
C PRO A 97 2.91 5.50 13.54
N ARG A 98 2.02 4.85 12.81
CA ARG A 98 0.59 4.88 13.04
C ARG A 98 0.10 3.57 13.68
N ASP A 99 0.58 3.31 14.89
CA ASP A 99 0.18 2.15 15.70
C ASP A 99 -1.26 2.25 16.23
N ASP A 100 -1.87 3.41 16.07
CA ASP A 100 -3.26 3.71 16.40
C ASP A 100 -4.26 3.31 15.31
N THR A 101 -3.77 2.72 14.20
CA THR A 101 -4.60 2.33 13.05
C THR A 101 -4.58 0.83 12.80
N VAL A 102 -5.62 0.35 12.11
CA VAL A 102 -5.70 -1.00 11.54
C VAL A 102 -5.88 -0.89 10.03
N MET A 103 -5.52 -1.97 9.32
CA MET A 103 -5.67 -2.04 7.89
C MET A 103 -6.53 -3.24 7.49
N ILE A 104 -7.57 -2.99 6.69
CA ILE A 104 -8.50 -4.01 6.20
C ILE A 104 -8.50 -3.96 4.67
N ALA A 105 -8.20 -5.09 4.02
CA ALA A 105 -8.37 -5.23 2.58
C ALA A 105 -9.72 -5.88 2.27
N ILE A 106 -10.48 -5.28 1.33
CA ILE A 106 -11.77 -5.79 0.84
C ILE A 106 -11.61 -6.02 -0.65
N GLN A 107 -11.59 -7.29 -1.08
CA GLN A 107 -11.16 -7.68 -2.42
C GLN A 107 -12.17 -8.60 -3.09
N GLY A 108 -12.18 -8.60 -4.42
CA GLY A 108 -13.00 -9.46 -5.26
C GLY A 108 -13.99 -8.68 -6.14
N PRO A 109 -14.61 -9.32 -7.14
CA PRO A 109 -15.40 -8.63 -8.17
C PRO A 109 -16.64 -7.88 -7.64
N ARG A 110 -17.05 -8.16 -6.40
CA ARG A 110 -18.16 -7.46 -5.74
C ARG A 110 -17.74 -6.61 -4.55
N ALA A 111 -16.43 -6.37 -4.37
CA ALA A 111 -15.92 -5.64 -3.21
C ALA A 111 -16.44 -4.18 -3.18
N ILE A 112 -16.31 -3.46 -4.28
CA ILE A 112 -16.76 -2.07 -4.41
C ILE A 112 -18.28 -1.96 -4.23
N GLU A 113 -19.06 -2.85 -4.86
CA GLU A 113 -20.52 -2.91 -4.72
C GLU A 113 -20.92 -3.03 -3.24
N LYS A 114 -20.32 -3.99 -2.53
CA LYS A 114 -20.69 -4.30 -1.14
C LYS A 114 -20.30 -3.20 -0.16
N ILE A 115 -19.11 -2.63 -0.26
CA ILE A 115 -18.72 -1.53 0.62
C ILE A 115 -19.52 -0.26 0.34
N SER A 116 -19.84 0.02 -0.93
CA SER A 116 -20.69 1.13 -1.34
C SER A 116 -22.15 0.94 -0.91
N GLY A 117 -22.62 -0.30 -0.87
CA GLY A 117 -23.96 -0.62 -0.34
C GLY A 117 -24.05 -0.45 1.19
N LEU A 118 -22.99 -0.80 1.91
CA LEU A 118 -22.92 -0.62 3.36
C LEU A 118 -22.78 0.86 3.76
N HIS A 119 -22.09 1.64 2.93
CA HIS A 119 -21.79 3.05 3.14
C HIS A 119 -22.12 3.87 1.88
N PRO A 120 -23.43 4.14 1.62
CA PRO A 120 -23.85 4.87 0.42
C PRO A 120 -23.22 6.26 0.29
N GLU A 121 -22.90 6.90 1.41
CA GLU A 121 -22.22 8.20 1.49
C GLU A 121 -20.78 8.15 0.94
N TRP A 122 -20.15 6.99 0.91
CA TRP A 122 -18.79 6.79 0.39
C TRP A 122 -18.75 6.36 -1.08
N LYS A 123 -19.91 5.92 -1.60
CA LYS A 123 -20.04 5.30 -2.92
C LYS A 123 -19.36 6.11 -4.01
N HIS A 124 -19.76 7.37 -4.18
CA HIS A 124 -19.24 8.23 -5.24
C HIS A 124 -17.72 8.37 -5.16
N LYS A 125 -17.19 8.55 -3.93
CA LYS A 125 -15.75 8.70 -3.73
C LYS A 125 -14.98 7.42 -4.04
N ILE A 126 -15.46 6.27 -3.57
CA ILE A 126 -14.80 4.97 -3.82
C ILE A 126 -14.85 4.62 -5.33
N GLU A 127 -15.99 4.78 -5.98
CA GLU A 127 -16.16 4.48 -7.40
C GLU A 127 -15.35 5.43 -8.32
N SER A 128 -15.05 6.65 -7.86
CA SER A 128 -14.22 7.60 -8.62
C SER A 128 -12.71 7.32 -8.53
N LEU A 129 -12.27 6.51 -7.57
CA LEU A 129 -10.85 6.19 -7.42
C LEU A 129 -10.33 5.39 -8.62
N GLN A 130 -9.21 5.84 -9.14
CA GLN A 130 -8.43 5.09 -10.11
C GLN A 130 -7.50 4.09 -9.42
N PRO A 131 -7.03 3.04 -10.08
CA PRO A 131 -6.00 2.16 -9.55
C PRO A 131 -4.79 2.96 -9.01
N PHE A 132 -4.26 2.55 -7.87
CA PHE A 132 -3.20 3.28 -7.16
C PHE A 132 -3.58 4.73 -6.82
N GLN A 133 -4.82 4.90 -6.37
CA GLN A 133 -5.30 6.16 -5.83
C GLN A 133 -6.04 5.92 -4.52
N GLY A 134 -5.81 6.79 -3.54
CA GLY A 134 -6.51 6.80 -2.26
C GLY A 134 -7.17 8.13 -1.97
N ALA A 135 -8.08 8.13 -1.02
CA ALA A 135 -8.76 9.32 -0.53
C ALA A 135 -9.21 9.15 0.92
N TRP A 136 -9.42 10.27 1.58
CA TRP A 136 -10.07 10.30 2.88
C TRP A 136 -11.59 10.21 2.69
N LEU A 137 -12.22 9.22 3.33
CA LEU A 137 -13.70 9.09 3.37
C LEU A 137 -14.30 10.01 4.41
N LYS A 138 -13.63 10.08 5.55
CA LYS A 138 -13.84 11.05 6.64
C LYS A 138 -12.47 11.35 7.26
N SER A 139 -12.40 12.16 8.29
CA SER A 139 -11.16 12.70 8.86
C SER A 139 -10.06 11.67 9.15
N ASP A 140 -10.44 10.42 9.43
CA ASP A 140 -9.58 9.36 9.93
C ASP A 140 -9.73 8.02 9.20
N TYR A 141 -10.57 7.95 8.16
CA TYR A 141 -10.76 6.76 7.32
C TYR A 141 -10.15 7.01 5.94
N PHE A 142 -9.01 6.41 5.69
CA PHE A 142 -8.37 6.45 4.38
C PHE A 142 -8.69 5.18 3.60
N VAL A 143 -9.11 5.33 2.35
CA VAL A 143 -9.38 4.22 1.42
C VAL A 143 -8.48 4.36 0.20
N ALA A 144 -7.96 3.25 -0.29
CA ALA A 144 -7.18 3.23 -1.52
C ALA A 144 -7.67 2.12 -2.45
N LYS A 145 -7.70 2.39 -3.75
CA LYS A 145 -7.97 1.39 -4.78
C LYS A 145 -6.68 0.63 -5.09
N THR A 146 -6.30 -0.20 -4.14
CA THR A 146 -5.13 -1.08 -4.14
C THR A 146 -5.55 -2.46 -3.65
N GLY A 147 -4.69 -3.44 -3.81
CA GLY A 147 -4.92 -4.80 -3.36
C GLY A 147 -3.76 -5.73 -3.67
N TYR A 148 -3.90 -6.99 -3.26
CA TYR A 148 -2.87 -8.01 -3.37
C TYR A 148 -3.46 -9.35 -3.83
N THR A 149 -4.50 -9.30 -4.67
CA THR A 149 -5.27 -10.50 -5.06
C THR A 149 -5.48 -10.61 -6.57
N GLY A 150 -5.04 -9.61 -7.34
CA GLY A 150 -5.37 -9.51 -8.77
C GLY A 150 -6.81 -9.13 -9.07
N GLU A 151 -7.65 -8.99 -8.03
CA GLU A 151 -9.06 -8.65 -8.13
C GLU A 151 -9.29 -7.16 -7.84
N ASP A 152 -10.44 -6.65 -8.25
CA ASP A 152 -10.87 -5.29 -7.88
C ASP A 152 -11.17 -5.21 -6.37
N GLY A 153 -10.94 -4.05 -5.78
CA GLY A 153 -11.17 -3.86 -4.36
C GLY A 153 -10.54 -2.60 -3.80
N VAL A 154 -10.54 -2.54 -2.47
CA VAL A 154 -9.95 -1.44 -1.72
C VAL A 154 -9.15 -1.97 -0.54
N GLU A 155 -8.17 -1.18 -0.12
CA GLU A 155 -7.50 -1.30 1.17
C GLU A 155 -7.83 -0.06 2.01
N MET A 156 -8.21 -0.27 3.26
CA MET A 156 -8.63 0.80 4.16
C MET A 156 -7.72 0.86 5.37
N VAL A 157 -7.22 2.06 5.67
CA VAL A 157 -6.53 2.36 6.94
C VAL A 157 -7.49 3.17 7.79
N ILE A 158 -7.88 2.63 8.94
CA ILE A 158 -8.89 3.20 9.84
C ILE A 158 -8.38 3.21 11.28
N PRO A 159 -8.93 4.04 12.19
CA PRO A 159 -8.57 3.98 13.60
C PRO A 159 -8.81 2.60 14.20
N ALA A 160 -7.90 2.15 15.06
CA ALA A 160 -8.06 0.90 15.82
C ALA A 160 -9.32 0.95 16.69
N GLN A 161 -9.64 2.13 17.25
CA GLN A 161 -10.88 2.34 17.98
C GLN A 161 -12.10 2.21 17.06
N GLY A 162 -12.99 1.27 17.34
CA GLY A 162 -14.19 1.00 16.53
C GLY A 162 -13.94 0.06 15.33
N SER A 163 -12.73 -0.38 15.10
CA SER A 163 -12.40 -1.28 13.97
C SER A 163 -13.10 -2.63 14.04
N VAL A 164 -13.26 -3.19 15.24
CA VAL A 164 -13.96 -4.46 15.45
C VAL A 164 -15.43 -4.33 15.03
N GLU A 165 -16.10 -3.24 15.42
CA GLU A 165 -17.48 -3.00 14.99
C GLU A 165 -17.58 -2.83 13.48
N PHE A 166 -16.64 -2.10 12.88
CA PHE A 166 -16.57 -1.94 11.42
C PHE A 166 -16.38 -3.27 10.71
N PHE A 167 -15.47 -4.13 11.19
CA PHE A 167 -15.25 -5.47 10.65
C PHE A 167 -16.49 -6.35 10.75
N LEU A 168 -17.22 -6.31 11.89
CA LEU A 168 -18.46 -7.04 12.06
C LEU A 168 -19.57 -6.55 11.11
N ARG A 169 -19.66 -5.25 10.85
CA ARG A 169 -20.60 -4.70 9.88
C ARG A 169 -20.29 -5.16 8.45
N LEU A 170 -19.01 -5.24 8.06
CA LEU A 170 -18.59 -5.82 6.79
C LEU A 170 -19.01 -7.29 6.67
N TYR A 171 -18.83 -8.07 7.74
CA TYR A 171 -19.26 -9.47 7.81
C TYR A 171 -20.78 -9.60 7.64
N GLN A 172 -21.56 -8.79 8.36
CA GLN A 172 -23.03 -8.78 8.26
C GLN A 172 -23.51 -8.35 6.88
N ALA A 173 -22.78 -7.53 6.16
CA ALA A 173 -23.04 -7.17 4.76
C ALA A 173 -22.67 -8.29 3.78
N GLY A 174 -22.26 -9.47 4.28
CA GLY A 174 -21.94 -10.64 3.49
C GLY A 174 -20.58 -10.56 2.78
N ILE A 175 -19.62 -9.82 3.36
CA ILE A 175 -18.21 -9.86 2.95
C ILE A 175 -17.54 -10.97 3.77
N THR A 176 -16.98 -11.96 3.11
CA THR A 176 -16.46 -13.16 3.76
C THR A 176 -15.10 -12.88 4.41
N PRO A 177 -14.91 -13.13 5.71
CA PRO A 177 -13.58 -13.11 6.32
C PRO A 177 -12.68 -14.16 5.70
N CYS A 178 -11.47 -13.75 5.31
CA CYS A 178 -10.47 -14.62 4.69
C CYS A 178 -9.16 -14.53 5.48
N GLY A 179 -8.50 -15.65 5.67
CA GLY A 179 -7.20 -15.71 6.32
C GLY A 179 -6.05 -15.32 5.39
N LEU A 180 -4.88 -15.04 5.98
CA LEU A 180 -3.67 -14.65 5.23
C LEU A 180 -3.19 -15.74 4.26
N GLY A 181 -3.45 -17.03 4.55
CA GLY A 181 -3.15 -18.13 3.61
C GLY A 181 -3.90 -17.98 2.28
N ALA A 182 -5.18 -17.56 2.31
CA ALA A 182 -5.93 -17.28 1.09
C ALA A 182 -5.35 -16.05 0.34
N ARG A 183 -4.92 -15.02 1.08
CA ARG A 183 -4.24 -13.86 0.48
C ARG A 183 -2.94 -14.27 -0.22
N ASP A 184 -2.16 -15.15 0.38
CA ASP A 184 -0.90 -15.66 -0.19
C ASP A 184 -1.14 -16.49 -1.47
N THR A 185 -2.15 -17.36 -1.47
CA THR A 185 -2.52 -18.09 -2.70
C THR A 185 -2.94 -17.15 -3.82
N LEU A 186 -3.80 -16.18 -3.52
CA LEU A 186 -4.31 -15.23 -4.52
C LEU A 186 -3.21 -14.35 -5.09
N ARG A 187 -2.26 -13.87 -4.26
CA ARG A 187 -1.15 -13.05 -4.75
C ARG A 187 -0.23 -13.86 -5.70
N LEU A 188 -0.02 -15.15 -5.41
CA LEU A 188 0.75 -16.04 -6.28
C LEU A 188 0.05 -16.25 -7.63
N GLU A 189 -1.25 -16.50 -7.62
CA GLU A 189 -2.05 -16.62 -8.85
C GLU A 189 -2.03 -15.32 -9.67
N ALA A 190 -1.97 -14.16 -9.00
CA ALA A 190 -1.87 -12.85 -9.63
C ALA A 190 -0.42 -12.47 -10.05
N GLY A 191 0.58 -13.31 -9.76
CA GLY A 191 1.99 -13.04 -10.08
C GLY A 191 2.60 -11.90 -9.27
N MET A 192 2.14 -11.67 -8.03
CA MET A 192 2.66 -10.60 -7.16
C MET A 192 3.72 -11.14 -6.20
N ASN A 193 4.83 -10.43 -6.09
CA ASN A 193 5.95 -10.77 -5.23
C ASN A 193 5.61 -10.56 -3.75
N LEU A 194 6.28 -11.32 -2.89
CA LEU A 194 6.32 -11.14 -1.44
C LEU A 194 7.77 -11.01 -0.99
N TYR A 195 8.08 -9.95 -0.25
CA TYR A 195 9.40 -9.77 0.34
C TYR A 195 9.77 -10.96 1.25
N GLY A 196 11.02 -11.43 1.12
CA GLY A 196 11.51 -12.62 1.82
C GLY A 196 11.24 -13.95 1.10
N HIS A 197 10.52 -13.93 -0.04
CA HIS A 197 10.28 -15.09 -0.92
C HIS A 197 10.89 -14.88 -2.30
N GLU A 198 10.32 -13.99 -3.12
CA GLU A 198 10.80 -13.73 -4.48
C GLU A 198 11.83 -12.61 -4.54
N MET A 199 12.04 -11.87 -3.47
CA MET A 199 13.02 -10.78 -3.38
C MET A 199 13.57 -10.63 -1.95
N ASP A 200 14.83 -10.26 -1.87
CA ASP A 200 15.57 -9.98 -0.64
C ASP A 200 16.76 -9.03 -0.93
N GLU A 201 17.60 -8.82 0.07
CA GLU A 201 18.77 -7.92 -0.04
C GLU A 201 19.88 -8.40 -1.00
N ALA A 202 19.79 -9.62 -1.52
CA ALA A 202 20.73 -10.15 -2.52
C ALA A 202 20.15 -10.14 -3.94
N ILE A 203 18.84 -9.91 -4.09
CA ILE A 203 18.12 -9.94 -5.36
C ILE A 203 17.78 -8.50 -5.78
N SER A 204 18.12 -8.13 -7.02
CA SER A 204 17.75 -6.83 -7.57
C SER A 204 16.28 -6.79 -8.03
N PRO A 205 15.67 -5.59 -8.16
CA PRO A 205 14.31 -5.46 -8.69
C PRO A 205 14.13 -6.08 -10.09
N LEU A 206 15.19 -6.08 -10.92
CA LEU A 206 15.14 -6.69 -12.25
C LEU A 206 15.04 -8.21 -12.17
N GLU A 207 15.84 -8.84 -11.31
CA GLU A 207 15.80 -10.28 -11.08
C GLU A 207 14.47 -10.73 -10.45
N ALA A 208 13.90 -9.90 -9.56
CA ALA A 208 12.57 -10.11 -8.96
C ALA A 208 11.41 -9.85 -9.93
N GLY A 209 11.67 -9.48 -11.20
CA GLY A 209 10.60 -9.16 -12.16
C GLY A 209 9.82 -7.89 -11.84
N MET A 210 10.35 -7.00 -11.01
CA MET A 210 9.70 -5.75 -10.63
C MET A 210 9.82 -4.64 -11.69
N ALA A 211 10.64 -4.83 -12.73
CA ALA A 211 10.85 -3.83 -13.76
C ALA A 211 10.09 -4.19 -15.04
N SER A 212 9.22 -3.30 -15.50
CA SER A 212 8.73 -3.31 -16.87
C SER A 212 8.80 -1.89 -17.44
N GLY A 213 9.52 -1.77 -18.57
CA GLY A 213 9.43 -0.60 -19.43
C GLY A 213 9.74 0.77 -18.81
N GLY A 214 10.70 0.85 -17.88
CA GLY A 214 11.13 2.12 -17.28
C GLY A 214 10.45 2.49 -15.96
N GLY A 215 9.74 1.56 -15.33
CA GLY A 215 9.19 1.71 -13.99
C GLY A 215 9.11 0.37 -13.28
N VAL A 216 9.19 0.38 -11.97
CA VAL A 216 8.85 -0.78 -11.15
C VAL A 216 7.38 -1.11 -11.40
N VAL A 217 7.06 -2.37 -11.76
CA VAL A 217 5.67 -2.79 -12.03
C VAL A 217 4.84 -2.60 -10.77
N GLY A 218 3.81 -1.77 -10.87
CA GLY A 218 2.88 -1.57 -9.76
C GLY A 218 2.07 -2.84 -9.49
N ARG A 219 1.78 -3.10 -8.22
CA ARG A 219 0.78 -4.10 -7.83
C ARG A 219 -0.53 -3.77 -8.54
N GLY A 220 -1.00 -4.63 -9.42
CA GLY A 220 -2.23 -4.43 -10.18
C GLY A 220 -2.10 -4.38 -11.69
N ASP A 221 -0.89 -4.27 -12.24
CA ASP A 221 -0.70 -4.50 -13.67
C ASP A 221 -0.64 -6.02 -13.92
N PRO A 222 -1.43 -6.58 -14.84
CA PRO A 222 -1.33 -7.99 -15.18
C PRO A 222 0.07 -8.28 -15.71
N PRO A 223 0.66 -9.45 -15.39
CA PRO A 223 1.94 -9.84 -15.96
C PRO A 223 1.84 -9.83 -17.49
N PRO A 224 2.91 -9.46 -18.20
CA PRO A 224 2.94 -9.56 -19.66
C PRO A 224 2.68 -11.03 -20.05
N PRO A 225 1.96 -11.27 -21.16
CA PRO A 225 1.73 -12.62 -21.64
C PRO A 225 3.07 -13.34 -21.83
N ALA A 226 3.13 -14.62 -21.44
CA ALA A 226 4.30 -15.44 -21.62
C ALA A 226 4.71 -15.41 -23.11
N PRO A 227 6.03 -15.33 -23.44
CA PRO A 227 6.47 -15.40 -24.81
C PRO A 227 6.05 -16.74 -25.45
N PRO A 228 5.76 -16.75 -26.76
CA PRO A 228 5.27 -17.91 -27.49
C PRO A 228 6.27 -19.08 -27.49
#